data_d151ba8484515dcb8a03a27e4e27f9d9
#
_entry.id   d151ba8484515dcb8a03a27e4e27f9d9
#
_cell.length_a   1.000
_cell.length_b   1.000
_cell.length_c   1.000
_cell.angle_alpha   90.00
_cell.angle_beta   90.00
_cell.angle_gamma   90.00
#
_symmetry.space_group_name_H-M   'P 1'
#
loop_
_entity.id
_entity.type
_entity.pdbx_description
1 polymer ?
#
loop_
_entity_poly.entity_id
_entity_poly.type
_entity_poly.pdbx_seq_one_letter_code
_entity_poly.pdbx_strand_id
1 'polypeptide(L)'
;MVTAYDATFASIVDAGGVDMILVGDSVATVLQGQRNTLGVSMEQMEYHVQMVAAAKPFALIIGDMPFGSYQASVTDAVTNAVRLIKAGAEIVKLEGGVHVSEQIAAISSIDVPVMGHIGLTPQSYHRMGGNKIQGRTEGKEAGSRERLIEDALAVQEAGACAVVIEGVPSDLATEITGSLDIPSIGIGAGVGCDGQVLVMHDLLGLSPRTFTFAKPFADLRNRATTAIAQYVAEVRSGEWPDAEHSFS
;
A
#
# COMPACT_ATOMS: atom_id res chain seq x y z
N MET A 1 -9.16 3.48 -1.54
CA MET A 1 -8.18 2.37 -1.70
C MET A 1 -7.91 1.72 -0.35
N VAL A 2 -7.75 0.39 -0.28
CA VAL A 2 -7.37 -0.35 0.94
C VAL A 2 -6.38 -1.45 0.55
N THR A 3 -5.43 -1.82 1.43
CA THR A 3 -4.53 -2.93 1.14
C THR A 3 -5.22 -4.29 1.33
N ALA A 4 -4.83 -5.29 0.53
CA ALA A 4 -5.12 -6.71 0.79
C ALA A 4 -3.95 -7.56 0.29
N TYR A 5 -3.82 -8.79 0.84
CA TYR A 5 -2.65 -9.63 0.58
C TYR A 5 -3.00 -11.09 0.28
N ASP A 6 -4.28 -11.45 0.34
CA ASP A 6 -4.81 -12.78 0.04
C ASP A 6 -6.24 -12.70 -0.50
N ALA A 7 -6.74 -13.84 -1.02
CA ALA A 7 -8.04 -13.91 -1.66
C ALA A 7 -9.22 -13.64 -0.70
N THR A 8 -9.12 -14.08 0.56
CA THR A 8 -10.19 -13.89 1.55
C THR A 8 -10.39 -12.43 1.86
N PHE A 9 -9.30 -11.73 2.22
CA PHE A 9 -9.37 -10.32 2.52
C PHE A 9 -9.60 -9.46 1.26
N ALA A 10 -9.10 -9.86 0.10
CA ALA A 10 -9.45 -9.19 -1.16
C ALA A 10 -10.96 -9.19 -1.40
N SER A 11 -11.63 -10.34 -1.22
CA SER A 11 -13.08 -10.44 -1.35
C SER A 11 -13.83 -9.58 -0.32
N ILE A 12 -13.36 -9.51 0.92
CA ILE A 12 -13.97 -8.68 1.97
C ILE A 12 -13.82 -7.20 1.64
N VAL A 13 -12.62 -6.78 1.20
CA VAL A 13 -12.32 -5.39 0.86
C VAL A 13 -13.12 -4.95 -0.37
N ASP A 14 -13.21 -5.79 -1.41
CA ASP A 14 -14.00 -5.55 -2.62
C ASP A 14 -15.50 -5.44 -2.31
N ALA A 15 -16.05 -6.35 -1.50
CA ALA A 15 -17.42 -6.26 -1.03
C ALA A 15 -17.71 -5.00 -0.20
N GLY A 16 -16.70 -4.41 0.39
CA GLY A 16 -16.75 -3.11 1.07
C GLY A 16 -16.90 -1.92 0.12
N GLY A 17 -16.80 -2.12 -1.21
CA GLY A 17 -17.03 -1.10 -2.22
C GLY A 17 -15.85 -0.14 -2.41
N VAL A 18 -14.61 -0.62 -2.26
CA VAL A 18 -13.42 0.18 -2.57
C VAL A 18 -13.20 0.24 -4.09
N ASP A 19 -12.63 1.33 -4.59
CA ASP A 19 -12.29 1.46 -6.02
C ASP A 19 -10.99 0.72 -6.38
N MET A 20 -10.08 0.59 -5.41
CA MET A 20 -8.75 0.03 -5.62
C MET A 20 -8.30 -0.83 -4.44
N ILE A 21 -7.61 -1.92 -4.72
CA ILE A 21 -6.92 -2.79 -3.75
C ILE A 21 -5.42 -2.68 -3.99
N LEU A 22 -4.67 -2.27 -2.97
CA LEU A 22 -3.22 -2.21 -3.00
C LEU A 22 -2.61 -3.49 -2.41
N VAL A 23 -1.89 -4.24 -3.22
CA VAL A 23 -0.98 -5.28 -2.73
C VAL A 23 0.34 -4.59 -2.42
N GLY A 24 0.44 -4.05 -1.20
CA GLY A 24 1.55 -3.19 -0.78
C GLY A 24 2.74 -3.97 -0.21
N ASP A 25 3.94 -3.41 -0.29
CA ASP A 25 5.13 -3.92 0.38
C ASP A 25 5.03 -3.85 1.91
N SER A 26 4.01 -3.14 2.44
CA SER A 26 3.57 -3.21 3.83
C SER A 26 3.26 -4.64 4.32
N VAL A 27 3.09 -5.61 3.40
CA VAL A 27 3.07 -7.05 3.71
C VAL A 27 4.22 -7.46 4.63
N ALA A 28 5.40 -6.87 4.46
CA ALA A 28 6.56 -7.08 5.33
C ALA A 28 6.23 -6.84 6.81
N THR A 29 5.58 -5.73 7.10
CA THR A 29 5.34 -5.31 8.48
C THR A 29 4.11 -5.96 9.10
N VAL A 30 3.03 -6.13 8.30
CA VAL A 30 1.72 -6.58 8.84
C VAL A 30 1.52 -8.10 8.79
N LEU A 31 2.19 -8.82 7.89
CA LEU A 31 2.11 -10.28 7.79
C LEU A 31 3.43 -10.97 8.14
N GLN A 32 4.57 -10.45 7.66
CA GLN A 32 5.86 -11.11 7.87
C GLN A 32 6.54 -10.70 9.17
N GLY A 33 6.00 -9.71 9.91
CA GLY A 33 6.55 -9.25 11.19
C GLY A 33 7.91 -8.55 11.08
N GLN A 34 8.26 -8.07 9.89
CA GLN A 34 9.50 -7.33 9.66
C GLN A 34 9.40 -5.90 10.24
N ARG A 35 10.55 -5.26 10.46
CA ARG A 35 10.62 -3.90 11.04
C ARG A 35 10.31 -2.80 10.04
N ASN A 36 10.51 -3.05 8.75
CA ASN A 36 10.29 -2.15 7.62
C ASN A 36 9.98 -2.97 6.35
N THR A 37 9.77 -2.29 5.22
CA THR A 37 9.36 -2.92 3.96
C THR A 37 10.53 -3.40 3.09
N LEU A 38 11.79 -3.12 3.46
CA LEU A 38 12.97 -3.33 2.62
C LEU A 38 13.29 -4.81 2.32
N GLY A 39 12.80 -5.73 3.14
CA GLY A 39 13.11 -7.17 3.01
C GLY A 39 12.18 -7.93 2.07
N VAL A 40 11.14 -7.31 1.53
CA VAL A 40 10.20 -7.99 0.61
C VAL A 40 10.85 -8.21 -0.75
N SER A 41 10.75 -9.43 -1.26
CA SER A 41 11.24 -9.77 -2.61
C SER A 41 10.15 -9.63 -3.68
N MET A 42 10.57 -9.56 -4.95
CA MET A 42 9.64 -9.60 -6.10
C MET A 42 8.79 -10.86 -6.12
N GLU A 43 9.36 -12.02 -5.80
CA GLU A 43 8.66 -13.30 -5.75
C GLU A 43 7.55 -13.30 -4.71
N GLN A 44 7.78 -12.66 -3.56
CA GLN A 44 6.76 -12.49 -2.53
C GLN A 44 5.65 -11.56 -3.00
N MET A 45 5.98 -10.47 -3.66
CA MET A 45 4.98 -9.55 -4.20
C MET A 45 4.14 -10.21 -5.30
N GLU A 46 4.76 -10.93 -6.24
CA GLU A 46 4.04 -11.73 -7.25
C GLU A 46 3.09 -12.72 -6.60
N TYR A 47 3.54 -13.45 -5.58
CA TYR A 47 2.72 -14.41 -4.85
C TYR A 47 1.46 -13.76 -4.24
N HIS A 48 1.62 -12.63 -3.57
CA HIS A 48 0.49 -11.91 -2.97
C HIS A 48 -0.44 -11.29 -4.03
N VAL A 49 0.09 -10.75 -5.12
CA VAL A 49 -0.71 -10.25 -6.25
C VAL A 49 -1.54 -11.38 -6.86
N GLN A 50 -0.96 -12.56 -7.10
CA GLN A 50 -1.71 -13.73 -7.60
C GLN A 50 -2.85 -14.14 -6.68
N MET A 51 -2.64 -14.13 -5.37
CA MET A 51 -3.69 -14.47 -4.40
C MET A 51 -4.84 -13.46 -4.41
N VAL A 52 -4.54 -12.16 -4.49
CA VAL A 52 -5.56 -11.11 -4.59
C VAL A 52 -6.30 -11.21 -5.92
N ALA A 53 -5.59 -11.40 -7.03
CA ALA A 53 -6.19 -11.56 -8.36
C ALA A 53 -7.09 -12.81 -8.46
N ALA A 54 -6.78 -13.88 -7.72
CA ALA A 54 -7.61 -15.10 -7.67
C ALA A 54 -9.01 -14.84 -7.08
N ALA A 55 -9.18 -13.81 -6.27
CA ALA A 55 -10.48 -13.39 -5.76
C ALA A 55 -11.36 -12.73 -6.84
N LYS A 56 -10.79 -12.30 -7.98
CA LYS A 56 -11.47 -11.60 -9.07
C LYS A 56 -12.28 -10.38 -8.59
N PRO A 57 -11.67 -9.45 -7.85
CA PRO A 57 -12.38 -8.28 -7.37
C PRO A 57 -12.82 -7.38 -8.54
N PHE A 58 -13.85 -6.55 -8.31
CA PHE A 58 -14.20 -5.44 -9.22
C PHE A 58 -13.26 -4.26 -9.06
N ALA A 59 -12.69 -4.08 -7.86
CA ALA A 59 -11.70 -3.05 -7.56
C ALA A 59 -10.41 -3.29 -8.36
N LEU A 60 -9.79 -2.21 -8.86
CA LEU A 60 -8.50 -2.28 -9.57
C LEU A 60 -7.39 -2.81 -8.64
N ILE A 61 -6.58 -3.72 -9.14
CA ILE A 61 -5.47 -4.32 -8.38
C ILE A 61 -4.19 -3.55 -8.67
N ILE A 62 -3.63 -2.92 -7.62
CA ILE A 62 -2.34 -2.24 -7.67
C ILE A 62 -1.27 -3.15 -7.05
N GLY A 63 -0.23 -3.50 -7.83
CA GLY A 63 0.93 -4.24 -7.36
C GLY A 63 2.09 -3.31 -7.01
N ASP A 64 2.56 -3.37 -5.77
CA ASP A 64 3.69 -2.56 -5.31
C ASP A 64 5.02 -3.16 -5.76
N MET A 65 5.89 -2.35 -6.34
CA MET A 65 7.25 -2.74 -6.71
C MET A 65 8.14 -2.64 -5.46
N PRO A 66 8.68 -3.76 -4.94
CA PRO A 66 9.44 -3.73 -3.69
C PRO A 66 10.81 -3.08 -3.87
N PHE A 67 11.42 -2.69 -2.75
CA PHE A 67 12.75 -2.10 -2.74
C PHE A 67 13.78 -2.97 -3.49
N GLY A 68 14.58 -2.34 -4.34
CA GLY A 68 15.59 -3.00 -5.18
C GLY A 68 15.08 -3.49 -6.53
N SER A 69 13.76 -3.50 -6.77
CA SER A 69 13.18 -4.02 -8.01
C SER A 69 13.16 -3.03 -9.18
N TYR A 70 13.34 -1.74 -8.92
CA TYR A 70 13.30 -0.68 -9.94
C TYR A 70 14.40 0.37 -9.80
N GLN A 71 15.06 0.46 -8.64
CA GLN A 71 16.07 1.51 -8.39
C GLN A 71 17.38 1.27 -9.10
N ALA A 72 17.73 0.00 -9.39
CA ALA A 72 19.04 -0.37 -9.94
C ALA A 72 19.18 0.01 -11.42
N SER A 73 18.13 -0.20 -12.22
CA SER A 73 18.13 0.15 -13.65
C SER A 73 16.72 0.29 -14.20
N VAL A 74 16.57 1.01 -15.31
CA VAL A 74 15.32 1.09 -16.08
C VAL A 74 14.88 -0.29 -16.60
N THR A 75 15.85 -1.12 -17.03
CA THR A 75 15.56 -2.48 -17.49
C THR A 75 14.97 -3.35 -16.40
N ASP A 76 15.50 -3.29 -15.18
CA ASP A 76 14.95 -4.02 -14.04
C ASP A 76 13.54 -3.50 -13.69
N ALA A 77 13.34 -2.19 -13.72
CA ALA A 77 12.03 -1.58 -13.46
C ALA A 77 10.97 -2.10 -14.44
N VAL A 78 11.23 -2.06 -15.73
CA VAL A 78 10.33 -2.57 -16.78
C VAL A 78 10.10 -4.08 -16.63
N THR A 79 11.16 -4.86 -16.42
CA THR A 79 11.06 -6.32 -16.26
C THR A 79 10.19 -6.69 -15.06
N ASN A 80 10.40 -6.04 -13.91
CA ASN A 80 9.67 -6.33 -12.69
C ASN A 80 8.23 -5.80 -12.72
N ALA A 81 7.97 -4.67 -13.37
CA ALA A 81 6.60 -4.20 -13.63
C ALA A 81 5.80 -5.23 -14.44
N VAL A 82 6.37 -5.75 -15.53
CA VAL A 82 5.74 -6.81 -16.35
C VAL A 82 5.45 -8.07 -15.55
N ARG A 83 6.30 -8.45 -14.58
CA ARG A 83 6.05 -9.60 -13.69
C ARG A 83 4.79 -9.39 -12.86
N LEU A 84 4.60 -8.21 -12.26
CA LEU A 84 3.41 -7.90 -11.45
C LEU A 84 2.14 -7.85 -12.30
N ILE A 85 2.18 -7.28 -13.51
CA ILE A 85 1.05 -7.30 -14.44
C ILE A 85 0.68 -8.74 -14.81
N LYS A 86 1.65 -9.60 -15.11
CA LYS A 86 1.41 -11.04 -15.39
C LYS A 86 0.89 -11.80 -14.18
N ALA A 87 1.21 -11.35 -12.97
CA ALA A 87 0.67 -11.91 -11.74
C ALA A 87 -0.80 -11.51 -11.49
N GLY A 88 -1.32 -10.50 -12.20
CA GLY A 88 -2.70 -10.06 -12.13
C GLY A 88 -2.90 -8.64 -11.60
N ALA A 89 -1.83 -7.86 -11.41
CA ALA A 89 -1.96 -6.43 -11.18
C ALA A 89 -2.40 -5.70 -12.45
N GLU A 90 -3.16 -4.61 -12.31
CA GLU A 90 -3.61 -3.76 -13.41
C GLU A 90 -2.82 -2.45 -13.43
N ILE A 91 -2.25 -2.06 -12.30
CA ILE A 91 -1.40 -0.89 -12.10
C ILE A 91 -0.20 -1.33 -11.28
N VAL A 92 0.99 -0.81 -11.56
CA VAL A 92 2.15 -0.98 -10.67
C VAL A 92 2.40 0.29 -9.87
N LYS A 93 2.80 0.16 -8.59
CA LYS A 93 3.18 1.31 -7.78
C LYS A 93 4.69 1.29 -7.50
N LEU A 94 5.32 2.45 -7.50
CA LEU A 94 6.71 2.63 -7.10
C LEU A 94 6.92 3.95 -6.36
N GLU A 95 7.95 4.00 -5.51
CA GLU A 95 8.25 5.11 -4.62
C GLU A 95 9.36 6.00 -5.16
N GLY A 96 9.12 7.30 -5.11
CA GLY A 96 10.06 8.35 -5.48
C GLY A 96 9.42 9.41 -6.37
N GLY A 97 10.16 10.50 -6.57
CA GLY A 97 9.79 11.63 -7.43
C GLY A 97 10.73 11.74 -8.62
N VAL A 98 11.35 12.91 -8.79
CA VAL A 98 12.28 13.21 -9.91
C VAL A 98 13.32 12.11 -10.16
N HIS A 99 13.84 11.49 -9.12
CA HIS A 99 14.93 10.50 -9.25
C HIS A 99 14.50 9.13 -9.81
N VAL A 100 13.19 8.89 -9.98
CA VAL A 100 12.61 7.67 -10.59
C VAL A 100 11.73 7.98 -11.80
N SER A 101 11.74 9.21 -12.29
CA SER A 101 10.93 9.63 -13.44
C SER A 101 11.27 8.86 -14.72
N GLU A 102 12.53 8.49 -14.92
CA GLU A 102 12.96 7.67 -16.05
C GLU A 102 12.35 6.26 -16.00
N GLN A 103 12.29 5.64 -14.83
CA GLN A 103 11.65 4.34 -14.61
C GLN A 103 10.15 4.41 -14.88
N ILE A 104 9.48 5.44 -14.35
CA ILE A 104 8.05 5.68 -14.58
C ILE A 104 7.78 5.82 -16.07
N ALA A 105 8.53 6.67 -16.77
CA ALA A 105 8.37 6.90 -18.21
C ALA A 105 8.58 5.62 -19.02
N ALA A 106 9.60 4.82 -18.69
CA ALA A 106 9.88 3.57 -19.38
C ALA A 106 8.80 2.52 -19.17
N ILE A 107 8.27 2.38 -17.94
CA ILE A 107 7.16 1.47 -17.63
C ILE A 107 5.87 1.93 -18.34
N SER A 108 5.55 3.22 -18.26
CA SER A 108 4.37 3.78 -18.93
C SER A 108 4.44 3.63 -20.46
N SER A 109 5.63 3.76 -21.06
CA SER A 109 5.83 3.65 -22.51
C SER A 109 5.55 2.26 -23.09
N ILE A 110 5.45 1.24 -22.26
CA ILE A 110 5.08 -0.14 -22.66
C ILE A 110 3.62 -0.48 -22.29
N ASP A 111 2.75 0.54 -22.20
CA ASP A 111 1.33 0.41 -21.86
C ASP A 111 1.02 -0.18 -20.47
N VAL A 112 1.94 -0.06 -19.51
CA VAL A 112 1.72 -0.44 -18.11
C VAL A 112 1.38 0.81 -17.31
N PRO A 113 0.17 0.92 -16.71
CA PRO A 113 -0.20 2.05 -15.87
C PRO A 113 0.67 2.09 -14.60
N VAL A 114 1.11 3.30 -14.23
CA VAL A 114 1.99 3.51 -13.07
C VAL A 114 1.32 4.44 -12.06
N MET A 115 1.31 4.04 -10.80
CA MET A 115 0.99 4.89 -9.65
C MET A 115 2.29 5.32 -8.98
N GLY A 116 2.54 6.63 -8.89
CA GLY A 116 3.68 7.16 -8.13
C GLY A 116 3.43 7.14 -6.63
N HIS A 117 4.48 7.37 -5.84
CA HIS A 117 4.36 7.52 -4.38
C HIS A 117 5.44 8.49 -3.88
N ILE A 118 5.01 9.62 -3.34
CA ILE A 118 5.86 10.72 -2.86
C ILE A 118 5.58 11.04 -1.38
N GLY A 119 6.41 11.89 -0.80
CA GLY A 119 6.34 12.25 0.61
C GLY A 119 7.18 11.32 1.47
N LEU A 120 6.59 10.75 2.51
CA LEU A 120 7.19 9.65 3.25
C LEU A 120 7.15 8.42 2.36
N THR A 121 8.31 7.92 1.97
CA THR A 121 8.47 6.70 1.19
C THR A 121 9.11 5.64 2.09
N PRO A 122 8.35 4.58 2.50
CA PRO A 122 8.84 3.54 3.41
C PRO A 122 10.13 2.86 2.94
N GLN A 123 10.32 2.72 1.63
CA GLN A 123 11.54 2.17 1.04
C GLN A 123 12.76 3.08 1.23
N SER A 124 12.57 4.36 1.51
CA SER A 124 13.64 5.32 1.86
C SER A 124 13.97 5.34 3.35
N TYR A 125 13.60 4.33 4.13
CA TYR A 125 13.72 4.27 5.59
C TYR A 125 15.10 4.68 6.11
N HIS A 126 16.17 4.17 5.53
CA HIS A 126 17.52 4.50 5.97
C HIS A 126 17.93 5.93 5.60
N ARG A 127 17.57 6.40 4.40
CA ARG A 127 17.85 7.77 3.96
C ARG A 127 17.13 8.80 4.83
N MET A 128 15.89 8.52 5.20
CA MET A 128 15.07 9.42 6.03
C MET A 128 15.37 9.30 7.54
N GLY A 129 16.11 8.26 7.96
CA GLY A 129 16.33 7.95 9.37
C GLY A 129 15.08 7.56 10.11
N GLY A 130 14.22 6.72 9.46
CA GLY A 130 12.92 6.25 9.92
C GLY A 130 11.75 6.87 9.17
N ASN A 131 10.53 6.52 9.59
CA ASN A 131 9.29 7.06 9.01
C ASN A 131 9.05 8.47 9.56
N LYS A 132 9.51 9.48 8.84
CA LYS A 132 9.40 10.90 9.22
C LYS A 132 8.50 11.64 8.26
N ILE A 133 7.64 12.51 8.80
CA ILE A 133 6.80 13.43 8.01
C ILE A 133 7.72 14.31 7.16
N GLN A 134 7.41 14.41 5.88
CA GLN A 134 8.10 15.21 4.89
C GLN A 134 7.34 16.53 4.65
N GLY A 135 7.98 17.52 3.97
CA GLY A 135 7.33 18.79 3.61
C GLY A 135 7.14 19.79 4.75
N ARG A 136 7.84 19.62 5.88
CA ARG A 136 7.80 20.58 7.00
C ARG A 136 8.84 21.71 6.88
N THR A 137 9.81 21.58 6.00
CA THR A 137 10.86 22.57 5.75
C THR A 137 10.69 23.15 4.37
N GLU A 138 10.97 24.46 4.24
CA GLU A 138 11.02 25.15 2.96
C GLU A 138 12.33 24.79 2.22
N GLY A 139 12.37 25.05 0.90
CA GLY A 139 13.55 24.86 0.06
C GLY A 139 13.48 23.64 -0.85
N LYS A 140 14.58 23.35 -1.53
CA LYS A 140 14.71 22.30 -2.56
C LYS A 140 15.48 21.06 -2.11
N GLU A 141 15.76 20.95 -0.84
CA GLU A 141 16.40 19.76 -0.29
C GLU A 141 15.43 18.58 -0.28
N ALA A 142 15.96 17.37 -0.25
CA ALA A 142 15.14 16.17 -0.21
C ALA A 142 14.17 16.18 0.99
N GLY A 143 12.87 16.06 0.71
CA GLY A 143 11.80 16.09 1.70
C GLY A 143 11.34 17.48 2.12
N SER A 144 11.82 18.56 1.50
CA SER A 144 11.31 19.92 1.67
C SER A 144 10.02 20.13 0.85
N ARG A 145 9.33 21.24 1.11
CA ARG A 145 8.03 21.57 0.49
C ARG A 145 8.12 21.68 -1.03
N GLU A 146 9.02 22.53 -1.52
CA GLU A 146 9.16 22.77 -2.97
C GLU A 146 9.66 21.53 -3.70
N ARG A 147 10.50 20.71 -3.03
CA ARG A 147 10.95 19.45 -3.61
C ARG A 147 9.82 18.45 -3.78
N LEU A 148 8.88 18.37 -2.84
CA LEU A 148 7.73 17.47 -2.95
C LEU A 148 6.75 17.90 -4.05
N ILE A 149 6.59 19.21 -4.27
CA ILE A 149 5.82 19.72 -5.43
C ILE A 149 6.53 19.34 -6.74
N GLU A 150 7.85 19.54 -6.81
CA GLU A 150 8.66 19.13 -7.96
C GLU A 150 8.58 17.61 -8.21
N ASP A 151 8.66 16.79 -7.15
CA ASP A 151 8.51 15.34 -7.23
C ASP A 151 7.13 14.92 -7.77
N ALA A 152 6.06 15.59 -7.34
CA ALA A 152 4.70 15.32 -7.81
C ALA A 152 4.52 15.61 -9.31
N LEU A 153 4.99 16.77 -9.75
CA LEU A 153 4.94 17.17 -11.15
C LEU A 153 5.78 16.25 -12.04
N ALA A 154 6.99 15.88 -11.59
CA ALA A 154 7.85 14.97 -12.33
C ALA A 154 7.25 13.56 -12.48
N VAL A 155 6.52 13.08 -11.47
CA VAL A 155 5.78 11.81 -11.52
C VAL A 155 4.67 11.87 -12.57
N GLN A 156 3.89 12.95 -12.59
CA GLN A 156 2.84 13.16 -13.60
C GLN A 156 3.44 13.29 -15.00
N GLU A 157 4.45 14.13 -15.19
CA GLU A 157 5.12 14.36 -16.48
C GLU A 157 5.76 13.08 -17.05
N ALA A 158 6.21 12.19 -16.17
CA ALA A 158 6.73 10.88 -16.55
C ALA A 158 5.63 9.88 -17.00
N GLY A 159 4.36 10.25 -16.91
CA GLY A 159 3.23 9.44 -17.39
C GLY A 159 2.56 8.55 -16.32
N ALA A 160 2.75 8.84 -15.05
CA ALA A 160 1.95 8.19 -14.00
C ALA A 160 0.47 8.52 -14.15
N CYS A 161 -0.42 7.56 -13.86
CA CYS A 161 -1.88 7.72 -13.92
C CYS A 161 -2.50 8.14 -12.58
N ALA A 162 -1.75 8.07 -11.49
CA ALA A 162 -2.14 8.50 -10.15
C ALA A 162 -0.91 8.65 -9.27
N VAL A 163 -1.04 9.30 -8.10
CA VAL A 163 0.05 9.43 -7.13
C VAL A 163 -0.43 9.25 -5.69
N VAL A 164 0.30 8.46 -4.90
CA VAL A 164 0.13 8.41 -3.44
C VAL A 164 0.93 9.56 -2.81
N ILE A 165 0.31 10.27 -1.88
CA ILE A 165 0.93 11.32 -1.07
C ILE A 165 0.89 10.87 0.38
N GLU A 166 2.06 10.49 0.94
CA GLU A 166 2.13 9.96 2.30
C GLU A 166 2.88 10.88 3.25
N GLY A 167 2.32 11.04 4.47
CA GLY A 167 3.02 11.64 5.60
C GLY A 167 3.54 13.05 5.33
N VAL A 168 2.68 13.92 4.79
CA VAL A 168 2.97 15.34 4.53
C VAL A 168 1.95 16.24 5.24
N PRO A 169 2.24 17.52 5.51
CA PRO A 169 1.25 18.48 6.01
C PRO A 169 0.02 18.57 5.09
N SER A 170 -1.17 18.69 5.66
CA SER A 170 -2.43 18.68 4.90
C SER A 170 -2.58 19.85 3.93
N ASP A 171 -2.01 21.01 4.26
CA ASP A 171 -1.97 22.18 3.37
C ASP A 171 -1.10 21.92 2.15
N LEU A 172 0.06 21.29 2.33
CA LEU A 172 0.95 20.89 1.22
C LEU A 172 0.30 19.81 0.34
N ALA A 173 -0.35 18.82 0.94
CA ALA A 173 -1.06 17.81 0.15
C ALA A 173 -2.18 18.42 -0.71
N THR A 174 -2.92 19.39 -0.16
CA THR A 174 -3.95 20.15 -0.91
C THR A 174 -3.35 20.95 -2.05
N GLU A 175 -2.21 21.61 -1.82
CA GLU A 175 -1.47 22.36 -2.85
C GLU A 175 -0.97 21.45 -3.98
N ILE A 176 -0.35 20.32 -3.63
CA ILE A 176 0.10 19.32 -4.60
C ILE A 176 -1.08 18.80 -5.42
N THR A 177 -2.17 18.36 -4.75
CA THR A 177 -3.38 17.88 -5.43
C THR A 177 -3.92 18.90 -6.42
N GLY A 178 -3.98 20.18 -6.03
CA GLY A 178 -4.45 21.26 -6.91
C GLY A 178 -3.51 21.58 -8.09
N SER A 179 -2.27 21.11 -8.08
CA SER A 179 -1.29 21.31 -9.16
C SER A 179 -1.22 20.14 -10.14
N LEU A 180 -1.92 19.04 -9.87
CA LEU A 180 -1.89 17.82 -10.68
C LEU A 180 -3.17 17.66 -11.51
N ASP A 181 -3.03 17.06 -12.69
CA ASP A 181 -4.14 16.60 -13.54
C ASP A 181 -4.49 15.12 -13.28
N ILE A 182 -3.66 14.38 -12.54
CA ILE A 182 -3.86 12.98 -12.18
C ILE A 182 -4.38 12.87 -10.75
N PRO A 183 -5.19 11.84 -10.41
CA PRO A 183 -5.71 11.64 -9.07
C PRO A 183 -4.61 11.48 -8.01
N SER A 184 -4.80 12.12 -6.88
CA SER A 184 -3.97 11.99 -5.68
C SER A 184 -4.65 11.12 -4.61
N ILE A 185 -3.88 10.21 -3.98
CA ILE A 185 -4.36 9.29 -2.94
C ILE A 185 -3.58 9.55 -1.65
N GLY A 186 -4.25 10.11 -0.65
CA GLY A 186 -3.62 10.51 0.61
C GLY A 186 -3.50 9.38 1.64
N ILE A 187 -2.42 9.38 2.41
CA ILE A 187 -2.28 8.65 3.66
C ILE A 187 -1.46 9.48 4.65
N GLY A 188 -2.07 9.87 5.77
CA GLY A 188 -1.43 10.81 6.68
C GLY A 188 -1.12 12.17 6.03
N ALA A 189 -1.95 12.58 5.08
CA ALA A 189 -1.80 13.79 4.27
C ALA A 189 -3.03 14.73 4.36
N GLY A 190 -3.98 14.45 5.24
CA GLY A 190 -5.22 15.23 5.39
C GLY A 190 -6.27 14.87 4.34
N VAL A 191 -7.35 15.66 4.31
CA VAL A 191 -8.56 15.41 3.51
C VAL A 191 -8.49 16.02 2.10
N GLY A 192 -7.43 16.76 1.78
CA GLY A 192 -7.32 17.55 0.53
C GLY A 192 -6.89 16.75 -0.71
N CYS A 193 -6.71 15.43 -0.61
CA CYS A 193 -6.47 14.54 -1.73
C CYS A 193 -7.78 14.00 -2.32
N ASP A 194 -7.78 13.57 -3.60
CA ASP A 194 -8.96 13.03 -4.28
C ASP A 194 -9.45 11.70 -3.69
N GLY A 195 -8.55 10.91 -3.12
CA GLY A 195 -8.83 9.65 -2.44
C GLY A 195 -7.96 9.44 -1.22
N GLN A 196 -8.20 8.33 -0.51
CA GLN A 196 -7.43 7.94 0.68
C GLN A 196 -7.04 6.46 0.60
N VAL A 197 -5.90 6.11 1.17
CA VAL A 197 -5.52 4.70 1.38
C VAL A 197 -5.27 4.42 2.86
N LEU A 198 -5.67 3.23 3.30
CA LEU A 198 -5.27 2.68 4.60
C LEU A 198 -4.80 1.23 4.45
N VAL A 199 -3.87 0.86 5.30
CA VAL A 199 -3.48 -0.53 5.50
C VAL A 199 -4.65 -1.24 6.18
N MET A 200 -5.13 -2.35 5.59
CA MET A 200 -6.29 -3.10 6.07
C MET A 200 -6.18 -3.49 7.55
N HIS A 201 -4.98 -3.90 7.98
CA HIS A 201 -4.74 -4.29 9.37
C HIS A 201 -4.98 -3.14 10.35
N ASP A 202 -4.63 -1.92 9.98
CA ASP A 202 -4.87 -0.73 10.79
C ASP A 202 -6.35 -0.36 10.76
N LEU A 203 -6.97 -0.37 9.57
CA LEU A 203 -8.38 -0.08 9.35
C LEU A 203 -9.29 -1.01 10.16
N LEU A 204 -8.98 -2.31 10.20
CA LEU A 204 -9.80 -3.32 10.89
C LEU A 204 -9.39 -3.55 12.36
N GLY A 205 -8.41 -2.83 12.87
CA GLY A 205 -7.95 -2.98 14.25
C GLY A 205 -7.27 -4.33 14.52
N LEU A 206 -6.55 -4.88 13.53
CA LEU A 206 -5.72 -6.07 13.67
C LEU A 206 -4.30 -5.73 14.15
N SER A 207 -3.79 -4.55 13.80
CA SER A 207 -2.48 -4.07 14.23
C SER A 207 -2.41 -3.90 15.75
N PRO A 208 -1.28 -4.27 16.39
CA PRO A 208 -1.11 -4.09 17.85
C PRO A 208 -0.85 -2.63 18.23
N ARG A 209 -0.58 -1.76 17.25
CA ARG A 209 -0.32 -0.33 17.42
C ARG A 209 -1.23 0.46 16.49
N THR A 210 -1.70 1.61 16.94
CA THR A 210 -2.41 2.59 16.12
C THR A 210 -1.47 3.73 15.74
N PHE A 211 -1.56 4.16 14.49
CA PHE A 211 -0.90 5.38 14.01
C PHE A 211 -1.86 6.56 14.13
N THR A 212 -1.33 7.75 14.34
CA THR A 212 -2.17 8.97 14.50
C THR A 212 -3.09 9.21 13.29
N PHE A 213 -2.64 8.85 12.09
CA PHE A 213 -3.41 9.01 10.85
C PHE A 213 -4.34 7.83 10.52
N ALA A 214 -4.23 6.71 11.24
CA ALA A 214 -5.00 5.50 10.97
C ALA A 214 -6.06 5.28 12.07
N LYS A 215 -7.31 5.67 11.76
CA LYS A 215 -8.45 5.36 12.62
C LYS A 215 -8.87 3.91 12.42
N PRO A 216 -8.91 3.07 13.47
CA PRO A 216 -9.52 1.75 13.37
C PRO A 216 -11.04 1.88 13.31
N PHE A 217 -11.65 1.25 12.31
CA PHE A 217 -13.11 1.20 12.12
C PHE A 217 -13.73 -0.06 12.72
N ALA A 218 -12.90 -1.03 13.13
CA ALA A 218 -13.29 -2.26 13.80
C ALA A 218 -12.25 -2.64 14.87
N ASP A 219 -12.58 -3.66 15.69
CA ASP A 219 -11.70 -4.23 16.72
C ASP A 219 -11.55 -5.75 16.51
N LEU A 220 -11.07 -6.13 15.32
CA LEU A 220 -10.98 -7.56 14.97
C LEU A 220 -9.94 -8.31 15.79
N ARG A 221 -8.87 -7.67 16.25
CA ARG A 221 -7.87 -8.32 17.10
C ARG A 221 -8.51 -8.87 18.37
N ASN A 222 -9.23 -8.05 19.12
CA ASN A 222 -9.86 -8.47 20.36
C ASN A 222 -10.98 -9.49 20.11
N ARG A 223 -11.79 -9.29 19.08
CA ARG A 223 -12.86 -10.23 18.71
C ARG A 223 -12.29 -11.61 18.36
N ALA A 224 -11.25 -11.68 17.53
CA ALA A 224 -10.58 -12.93 17.18
C ALA A 224 -9.94 -13.60 18.39
N THR A 225 -9.27 -12.83 19.26
CA THR A 225 -8.67 -13.35 20.48
C THR A 225 -9.73 -13.96 21.40
N THR A 226 -10.87 -13.28 21.61
CA THR A 226 -11.99 -13.77 22.43
C THR A 226 -12.60 -15.05 21.86
N ALA A 227 -12.85 -15.09 20.53
CA ALA A 227 -13.40 -16.27 19.88
C ALA A 227 -12.47 -17.48 19.99
N ILE A 228 -11.16 -17.30 19.84
CA ILE A 228 -10.17 -18.37 20.00
C ILE A 228 -10.14 -18.84 21.46
N ALA A 229 -10.20 -17.92 22.43
CA ALA A 229 -10.22 -18.28 23.85
C ALA A 229 -11.47 -19.08 24.23
N GLN A 230 -12.63 -18.71 23.69
CA GLN A 230 -13.87 -19.45 23.87
C GLN A 230 -13.77 -20.87 23.30
N TYR A 231 -13.32 -21.02 22.06
CA TYR A 231 -13.07 -22.32 21.45
C TYR A 231 -12.16 -23.21 22.32
N VAL A 232 -11.07 -22.65 22.82
CA VAL A 232 -10.14 -23.38 23.69
C VAL A 232 -10.84 -23.82 24.99
N ALA A 233 -11.69 -22.99 25.58
CA ALA A 233 -12.44 -23.32 26.80
C ALA A 233 -13.44 -24.47 26.55
N GLU A 234 -14.22 -24.40 25.49
CA GLU A 234 -15.23 -25.40 25.12
C GLU A 234 -14.59 -26.77 24.78
N VAL A 235 -13.43 -26.77 24.08
CA VAL A 235 -12.68 -28.02 23.85
C VAL A 235 -12.19 -28.63 25.16
N ARG A 236 -11.72 -27.81 26.09
CA ARG A 236 -11.24 -28.31 27.41
C ARG A 236 -12.37 -28.81 28.31
N SER A 237 -13.55 -28.21 28.22
CA SER A 237 -14.72 -28.67 29.01
C SER A 237 -15.43 -29.85 28.36
N GLY A 238 -15.15 -30.18 27.10
CA GLY A 238 -15.85 -31.22 26.36
C GLY A 238 -17.21 -30.76 25.80
N GLU A 239 -17.49 -29.46 25.80
CA GLU A 239 -18.68 -28.88 25.18
C GLU A 239 -18.56 -28.82 23.64
N TRP A 240 -17.30 -28.74 23.12
CA TRP A 240 -16.98 -28.79 21.70
C TRP A 240 -16.15 -30.04 21.36
N PRO A 241 -16.44 -30.77 20.24
CA PRO A 241 -17.63 -30.59 19.36
C PRO A 241 -18.90 -31.14 20.01
N ASP A 242 -20.02 -30.47 19.72
CA ASP A 242 -21.34 -30.96 20.11
C ASP A 242 -21.91 -32.00 19.10
N ALA A 243 -23.16 -32.45 19.33
CA ALA A 243 -23.80 -33.45 18.46
C ALA A 243 -24.05 -32.93 17.03
N GLU A 244 -24.28 -31.62 16.85
CA GLU A 244 -24.54 -31.04 15.52
C GLU A 244 -23.24 -30.94 14.69
N HIS A 245 -22.09 -30.89 15.34
CA HIS A 245 -20.79 -30.83 14.71
C HIS A 245 -20.00 -32.14 14.74
N SER A 246 -20.67 -33.26 14.96
CA SER A 246 -20.10 -34.61 15.01
C SER A 246 -20.68 -35.52 13.96
N PHE A 247 -19.84 -36.31 13.30
CA PHE A 247 -20.30 -37.33 12.38
C PHE A 247 -20.73 -38.59 13.15
N SER A 248 -21.91 -39.14 12.82
CA SER A 248 -22.43 -40.41 13.33
C SER A 248 -21.92 -41.60 12.51
#